data_5c3f3c38fb73c2fc381e3690e1d39ea6
#
_entry.id   5c3f3c38fb73c2fc381e3690e1d39ea6
#
_cell.length_a   1.000
_cell.length_b   1.000
_cell.length_c   1.000
_cell.angle_alpha   90.00
_cell.angle_beta   90.00
_cell.angle_gamma   90.00
#
_symmetry.space_group_name_H-M   'P 1'
#
loop_
_entity.id
_entity.type
_entity.pdbx_description
1 polymer ?
#
loop_
_entity_poly.entity_id
_entity_poly.type
_entity_poly.pdbx_seq_one_letter_code
_entity_poly.pdbx_strand_id
1 'polypeptide(L)'
;HAATAGLPMVTLFDLDDLRDWADKGIELRRHEVDHVQSIVRDEVERFEMEVTARQAAPLVSSLHDRAERIRSAELERFASKLATLEPAERAAVEALSKGIVAKLLHQPSVRLKDDAGTPQGERNSAAVRDLFDLP
;
A
#
# COMPACT_ATOMS: atom_id res chain seq x y z
N HIS A 1 -15.11 2.43 64.33
CA HIS A 1 -15.20 1.69 63.04
C HIS A 1 -16.04 0.40 63.11
N ALA A 2 -16.10 -0.30 64.23
CA ALA A 2 -16.89 -1.54 64.39
C ALA A 2 -18.42 -1.33 64.34
N ALA A 3 -18.91 -0.15 64.66
CA ALA A 3 -20.35 0.16 64.73
C ALA A 3 -21.05 0.41 63.39
N THR A 4 -20.29 0.66 62.33
CA THR A 4 -20.82 0.95 60.99
C THR A 4 -20.79 -0.24 60.04
N ALA A 5 -20.04 -1.30 60.39
CA ALA A 5 -19.90 -2.50 59.52
C ALA A 5 -21.16 -3.37 59.39
N GLY A 6 -22.21 -3.11 60.13
CA GLY A 6 -23.45 -3.90 60.15
C GLY A 6 -24.69 -3.19 59.61
N LEU A 7 -24.56 -2.02 59.01
CA LEU A 7 -25.68 -1.29 58.42
C LEU A 7 -26.00 -1.81 57.01
N PRO A 8 -27.28 -2.13 56.69
CA PRO A 8 -27.64 -2.53 55.35
C PRO A 8 -27.39 -1.40 54.37
N MET A 9 -26.73 -1.70 53.24
CA MET A 9 -26.29 -0.78 52.15
C MET A 9 -25.07 0.12 52.48
N VAL A 10 -24.28 -0.18 53.46
CA VAL A 10 -22.99 0.51 53.73
C VAL A 10 -21.85 -0.46 53.47
N THR A 11 -21.00 -0.14 52.48
CA THR A 11 -19.74 -0.86 52.23
C THR A 11 -18.61 -0.06 52.82
N LEU A 12 -17.85 -0.68 53.73
CA LEU A 12 -16.67 -0.08 54.35
C LEU A 12 -15.48 -0.42 53.44
N PHE A 13 -14.74 0.60 53.00
CA PHE A 13 -13.46 0.47 52.34
C PHE A 13 -12.36 0.87 53.29
N ASP A 14 -11.33 0.05 53.44
CA ASP A 14 -10.11 0.45 54.10
C ASP A 14 -9.10 1.05 53.06
N LEU A 15 -7.94 1.46 53.58
CA LEU A 15 -6.91 2.06 52.72
C LEU A 15 -6.31 1.06 51.73
N ASP A 16 -6.32 -0.21 52.03
CA ASP A 16 -5.80 -1.27 51.14
C ASP A 16 -6.82 -1.58 50.04
N ASP A 17 -8.12 -1.60 50.37
CA ASP A 17 -9.20 -1.71 49.36
C ASP A 17 -9.15 -0.57 48.33
N LEU A 18 -8.86 0.65 48.78
CA LEU A 18 -8.72 1.82 47.90
C LEU A 18 -7.49 1.73 47.01
N ARG A 19 -6.37 1.20 47.52
CA ARG A 19 -5.17 0.94 46.73
C ARG A 19 -5.41 -0.12 45.67
N ASP A 20 -6.00 -1.23 46.03
CA ASP A 20 -6.34 -2.31 45.08
C ASP A 20 -7.28 -1.83 44.00
N TRP A 21 -8.24 -0.98 44.32
CA TRP A 21 -9.13 -0.37 43.36
C TRP A 21 -8.40 0.60 42.40
N ALA A 22 -7.49 1.42 42.95
CA ALA A 22 -6.67 2.33 42.14
C ALA A 22 -5.71 1.56 41.23
N ASP A 23 -5.07 0.50 41.71
CA ASP A 23 -4.15 -0.33 40.91
C ASP A 23 -4.87 -1.05 39.78
N LYS A 24 -6.05 -1.61 40.01
CA LYS A 24 -6.91 -2.17 38.96
C LYS A 24 -7.29 -1.12 37.91
N GLY A 25 -7.59 0.10 38.31
CA GLY A 25 -7.87 1.21 37.43
C GLY A 25 -6.69 1.60 36.54
N ILE A 26 -5.47 1.53 37.10
CA ILE A 26 -4.22 1.81 36.38
C ILE A 26 -3.91 0.69 35.39
N GLU A 27 -4.08 -0.56 35.78
CA GLU A 27 -3.87 -1.71 34.87
C GLU A 27 -4.82 -1.71 33.67
N LEU A 28 -6.11 -1.43 33.89
CA LEU A 28 -7.09 -1.29 32.81
C LEU A 28 -6.69 -0.17 31.84
N ARG A 29 -6.27 0.98 32.36
CA ARG A 29 -5.82 2.09 31.53
C ARG A 29 -4.55 1.76 30.74
N ARG A 30 -3.59 1.03 31.34
CA ARG A 30 -2.39 0.56 30.62
C ARG A 30 -2.77 -0.33 29.46
N HIS A 31 -3.66 -1.27 29.67
CA HIS A 31 -4.11 -2.17 28.61
C HIS A 31 -4.79 -1.41 27.45
N GLU A 32 -5.61 -0.41 27.76
CA GLU A 32 -6.21 0.45 26.73
C GLU A 32 -5.18 1.31 25.99
N VAL A 33 -4.20 1.85 26.71
CA VAL A 33 -3.09 2.61 26.09
C VAL A 33 -2.27 1.73 25.15
N ASP A 34 -1.93 0.50 25.57
CA ASP A 34 -1.19 -0.45 24.73
C ASP A 34 -2.00 -0.81 23.47
N HIS A 35 -3.31 -0.99 23.61
CA HIS A 35 -4.20 -1.24 22.49
C HIS A 35 -4.24 -0.06 21.51
N VAL A 36 -4.41 1.16 22.01
CA VAL A 36 -4.37 2.38 21.18
C VAL A 36 -3.01 2.55 20.50
N GLN A 37 -1.91 2.28 21.20
CA GLN A 37 -0.57 2.35 20.62
C GLN A 37 -0.36 1.33 19.49
N SER A 38 -0.94 0.12 19.60
CA SER A 38 -0.88 -0.85 18.51
C SER A 38 -1.63 -0.36 17.28
N ILE A 39 -2.83 0.17 17.45
CA ILE A 39 -3.62 0.74 16.34
C ILE A 39 -2.87 1.88 15.65
N VAL A 40 -2.29 2.80 16.44
CA VAL A 40 -1.51 3.92 15.88
C VAL A 40 -0.29 3.41 15.10
N ARG A 41 0.40 2.40 15.60
CA ARG A 41 1.56 1.81 14.93
C ARG A 41 1.16 1.19 13.59
N ASP A 42 0.11 0.39 13.59
CA ASP A 42 -0.40 -0.26 12.37
C ASP A 42 -0.84 0.77 11.33
N GLU A 43 -1.42 1.89 11.76
CA GLU A 43 -1.85 2.96 10.86
C GLU A 43 -0.68 3.77 10.31
N VAL A 44 0.36 4.02 11.13
CA VAL A 44 1.61 4.65 10.68
C VAL A 44 2.31 3.79 9.65
N GLU A 45 2.47 2.49 9.89
CA GLU A 45 3.06 1.55 8.92
C GLU A 45 2.27 1.53 7.59
N ARG A 46 0.94 1.52 7.67
CA ARG A 46 0.09 1.59 6.48
C ARG A 46 0.27 2.90 5.72
N PHE A 47 0.32 4.02 6.44
CA PHE A 47 0.54 5.34 5.84
C PHE A 47 1.92 5.44 5.17
N GLU A 48 2.97 4.94 5.81
CA GLU A 48 4.32 4.91 5.24
C GLU A 48 4.38 4.06 3.96
N MET A 49 3.75 2.90 3.94
CA MET A 49 3.63 2.06 2.74
C MET A 49 2.88 2.78 1.62
N GLU A 50 1.78 3.48 1.93
CA GLU A 50 1.01 4.22 0.94
C GLU A 50 1.77 5.40 0.34
N VAL A 51 2.47 6.18 1.19
CA VAL A 51 3.33 7.29 0.74
C VAL A 51 4.43 6.78 -0.18
N THR A 52 5.04 5.68 0.18
CA THR A 52 6.14 5.08 -0.59
C THR A 52 5.67 4.50 -1.92
N ALA A 53 4.52 3.83 -1.94
CA ALA A 53 3.89 3.35 -3.17
C ALA A 53 3.55 4.50 -4.13
N ARG A 54 3.13 5.65 -3.60
CA ARG A 54 2.90 6.88 -4.41
C ARG A 54 4.19 7.40 -5.05
N GLN A 55 5.35 7.23 -4.43
CA GLN A 55 6.63 7.64 -5.00
C GLN A 55 7.03 6.79 -6.22
N ALA A 56 6.60 5.53 -6.29
CA ALA A 56 6.84 4.68 -7.44
C ALA A 56 5.91 4.98 -8.64
N ALA A 57 4.77 5.64 -8.40
CA ALA A 57 3.77 5.89 -9.42
C ALA A 57 4.30 6.66 -10.65
N PRO A 58 5.13 7.71 -10.54
CA PRO A 58 5.68 8.42 -11.69
C PRO A 58 6.55 7.52 -12.56
N LEU A 59 7.39 6.66 -11.96
CA LEU A 59 8.23 5.73 -12.70
C LEU A 59 7.40 4.69 -13.44
N VAL A 60 6.38 4.13 -12.79
CA VAL A 60 5.45 3.19 -13.42
C VAL A 60 4.72 3.85 -14.60
N SER A 61 4.27 5.10 -14.45
CA SER A 61 3.66 5.86 -15.55
C SER A 61 4.64 6.05 -16.70
N SER A 62 5.86 6.52 -16.43
CA SER A 62 6.90 6.71 -17.46
C SER A 62 7.23 5.42 -18.21
N LEU A 63 7.27 4.28 -17.51
CA LEU A 63 7.48 2.97 -18.12
C LEU A 63 6.33 2.58 -19.07
N HIS A 64 5.08 2.79 -18.65
CA HIS A 64 3.92 2.54 -19.50
C HIS A 64 3.88 3.48 -20.71
N ASP A 65 4.17 4.75 -20.53
CA ASP A 65 4.23 5.73 -21.62
C ASP A 65 5.33 5.39 -22.64
N ARG A 66 6.48 4.92 -22.17
CA ARG A 66 7.57 4.45 -23.04
C ARG A 66 7.14 3.24 -23.89
N ALA A 67 6.52 2.25 -23.26
CA ALA A 67 6.05 1.06 -23.96
C ALA A 67 4.92 1.37 -24.96
N GLU A 68 4.01 2.29 -24.60
CA GLU A 68 2.95 2.71 -25.52
C GLU A 68 3.51 3.48 -26.72
N ARG A 69 4.53 4.32 -26.53
CA ARG A 69 5.22 4.97 -27.64
C ARG A 69 5.86 3.95 -28.60
N ILE A 70 6.52 2.91 -28.06
CA ILE A 70 7.10 1.84 -28.86
C ILE A 70 5.99 1.10 -29.62
N ARG A 71 4.91 0.71 -28.95
CA ARG A 71 3.77 0.04 -29.60
C ARG A 71 3.17 0.87 -30.73
N SER A 72 2.93 2.15 -30.48
CA SER A 72 2.34 3.05 -31.48
C SER A 72 3.26 3.26 -32.66
N ALA A 73 4.56 3.43 -32.45
CA ALA A 73 5.55 3.55 -33.51
C ALA A 73 5.61 2.29 -34.39
N GLU A 74 5.52 1.10 -33.77
CA GLU A 74 5.47 -0.15 -34.53
C GLU A 74 4.18 -0.28 -35.36
N LEU A 75 3.01 0.07 -34.82
CA LEU A 75 1.77 0.07 -35.57
C LEU A 75 1.83 1.06 -36.74
N GLU A 76 2.42 2.22 -36.58
CA GLU A 76 2.62 3.21 -37.63
C GLU A 76 3.59 2.69 -38.70
N ARG A 77 4.70 2.05 -38.31
CA ARG A 77 5.64 1.42 -39.24
C ARG A 77 4.97 0.37 -40.14
N PHE A 78 3.96 -0.32 -39.63
CA PHE A 78 3.20 -1.32 -40.37
C PHE A 78 1.88 -0.77 -40.95
N ALA A 79 1.62 0.53 -40.87
CA ALA A 79 0.34 1.14 -41.27
C ALA A 79 -0.12 0.76 -42.68
N SER A 80 0.79 0.72 -43.65
CA SER A 80 0.47 0.35 -45.03
C SER A 80 -0.03 -1.11 -45.16
N LYS A 81 0.52 -2.03 -44.38
CA LYS A 81 0.06 -3.43 -44.33
C LYS A 81 -1.24 -3.57 -43.57
N LEU A 82 -1.36 -2.85 -42.44
CA LEU A 82 -2.57 -2.84 -41.62
C LEU A 82 -3.76 -2.19 -42.38
N ALA A 83 -3.49 -1.29 -43.34
CA ALA A 83 -4.52 -0.67 -44.15
C ALA A 83 -5.22 -1.66 -45.09
N THR A 84 -4.60 -2.81 -45.40
CA THR A 84 -5.20 -3.87 -46.22
C THR A 84 -6.12 -4.81 -45.45
N LEU A 85 -6.11 -4.72 -44.09
CA LEU A 85 -6.95 -5.53 -43.23
C LEU A 85 -8.37 -4.97 -43.13
N GLU A 86 -9.33 -5.85 -42.97
CA GLU A 86 -10.69 -5.47 -42.59
C GLU A 86 -10.70 -4.74 -41.22
N PRO A 87 -11.68 -3.85 -40.97
CA PRO A 87 -11.73 -3.08 -39.73
C PRO A 87 -11.68 -3.93 -38.44
N ALA A 88 -12.35 -5.10 -38.44
CA ALA A 88 -12.35 -6.03 -37.32
C ALA A 88 -10.97 -6.65 -37.06
N GLU A 89 -10.25 -7.00 -38.16
CA GLU A 89 -8.90 -7.58 -38.07
C GLU A 89 -7.90 -6.54 -37.55
N ARG A 90 -8.00 -5.29 -38.00
CA ARG A 90 -7.19 -4.19 -37.51
C ARG A 90 -7.42 -3.95 -36.01
N ALA A 91 -8.68 -3.90 -35.57
CA ALA A 91 -9.03 -3.78 -34.16
C ALA A 91 -8.46 -4.95 -33.31
N ALA A 92 -8.47 -6.16 -33.87
CA ALA A 92 -7.87 -7.32 -33.21
C ALA A 92 -6.34 -7.18 -33.01
N VAL A 93 -5.61 -6.68 -34.05
CA VAL A 93 -4.16 -6.40 -33.92
C VAL A 93 -3.87 -5.33 -32.91
N GLU A 94 -4.65 -4.26 -32.86
CA GLU A 94 -4.52 -3.20 -31.86
C GLU A 94 -4.77 -3.73 -30.43
N ALA A 95 -5.84 -4.50 -30.25
CA ALA A 95 -6.17 -5.11 -28.96
C ALA A 95 -5.10 -6.10 -28.49
N LEU A 96 -4.60 -6.95 -29.42
CA LEU A 96 -3.55 -7.92 -29.13
C LEU A 96 -2.26 -7.23 -28.70
N SER A 97 -1.79 -6.23 -29.45
CA SER A 97 -0.57 -5.50 -29.14
C SER A 97 -0.66 -4.78 -27.79
N LYS A 98 -1.80 -4.14 -27.50
CA LYS A 98 -2.08 -3.50 -26.20
C LYS A 98 -2.09 -4.52 -25.07
N GLY A 99 -2.71 -5.68 -25.29
CA GLY A 99 -2.77 -6.76 -24.32
C GLY A 99 -1.39 -7.35 -23.99
N ILE A 100 -0.51 -7.49 -24.99
CA ILE A 100 0.87 -7.96 -24.79
C ILE A 100 1.63 -6.96 -23.91
N VAL A 101 1.61 -5.67 -24.26
CA VAL A 101 2.28 -4.61 -23.48
C VAL A 101 1.78 -4.60 -22.03
N ALA A 102 0.47 -4.61 -21.83
CA ALA A 102 -0.13 -4.62 -20.50
C ALA A 102 0.32 -5.83 -19.65
N LYS A 103 0.36 -7.02 -20.25
CA LYS A 103 0.80 -8.25 -19.55
C LYS A 103 2.30 -8.24 -19.24
N LEU A 104 3.14 -7.75 -20.15
CA LEU A 104 4.59 -7.65 -19.93
C LEU A 104 4.92 -6.66 -18.81
N LEU A 105 4.19 -5.55 -18.71
CA LEU A 105 4.45 -4.52 -17.72
C LEU A 105 3.76 -4.77 -16.36
N HIS A 106 2.82 -5.71 -16.29
CA HIS A 106 2.06 -5.96 -15.06
C HIS A 106 2.98 -6.31 -13.89
N GLN A 107 3.79 -7.35 -14.00
CA GLN A 107 4.67 -7.79 -12.92
C GLN A 107 5.73 -6.75 -12.52
N PRO A 108 6.47 -6.11 -13.47
CA PRO A 108 7.34 -5.00 -13.13
C PRO A 108 6.64 -3.88 -12.37
N SER A 109 5.45 -3.47 -12.82
CA SER A 109 4.69 -2.40 -12.18
C SER A 109 4.25 -2.74 -10.75
N VAL A 110 3.82 -3.99 -10.52
CA VAL A 110 3.47 -4.48 -9.18
C VAL A 110 4.71 -4.44 -8.28
N ARG A 111 5.83 -5.02 -8.70
CA ARG A 111 7.06 -5.05 -7.90
C ARG A 111 7.62 -3.67 -7.59
N LEU A 112 7.59 -2.73 -8.56
CA LEU A 112 8.02 -1.36 -8.31
C LEU A 112 7.20 -0.66 -7.24
N LYS A 113 5.90 -1.00 -7.12
CA LYS A 113 5.02 -0.45 -6.09
C LYS A 113 5.20 -1.14 -4.75
N ASP A 114 5.26 -2.47 -4.74
CA ASP A 114 5.32 -3.28 -3.52
C ASP A 114 6.67 -3.13 -2.81
N ASP A 115 7.77 -3.04 -3.58
CA ASP A 115 9.12 -2.87 -3.05
C ASP A 115 9.49 -1.40 -2.80
N ALA A 116 8.60 -0.45 -3.11
CA ALA A 116 8.89 0.98 -2.97
C ALA A 116 9.33 1.33 -1.55
N GLY A 117 10.37 2.19 -1.43
CA GLY A 117 10.97 2.57 -0.14
C GLY A 117 11.87 1.52 0.50
N THR A 118 12.01 0.36 -0.10
CA THR A 118 13.01 -0.64 0.33
C THR A 118 14.31 -0.49 -0.47
N PRO A 119 15.46 -0.93 0.07
CA PRO A 119 16.72 -0.96 -0.68
C PRO A 119 16.63 -1.78 -1.98
N GLN A 120 15.74 -2.79 -2.03
CA GLN A 120 15.49 -3.55 -3.25
C GLN A 120 14.68 -2.73 -4.26
N GLY A 121 13.66 -2.02 -3.80
CA GLY A 121 12.85 -1.13 -4.64
C GLY A 121 13.66 0.00 -5.26
N GLU A 122 14.60 0.58 -4.52
CA GLU A 122 15.54 1.59 -5.06
C GLU A 122 16.42 1.02 -6.18
N ARG A 123 16.99 -0.19 -5.98
CA ARG A 123 17.77 -0.87 -7.01
C ARG A 123 16.93 -1.19 -8.24
N ASN A 124 15.72 -1.72 -8.06
CA ASN A 124 14.79 -2.04 -9.14
C ASN A 124 14.40 -0.78 -9.92
N SER A 125 14.12 0.31 -9.22
CA SER A 125 13.75 1.60 -9.82
C SER A 125 14.91 2.19 -10.63
N ALA A 126 16.13 2.16 -10.09
CA ALA A 126 17.32 2.61 -10.80
C ALA A 126 17.57 1.76 -12.07
N ALA A 127 17.47 0.44 -11.96
CA ALA A 127 17.63 -0.46 -13.10
C ALA A 127 16.58 -0.22 -14.19
N VAL A 128 15.31 -0.01 -13.81
CA VAL A 128 14.26 0.27 -14.79
C VAL A 128 14.48 1.62 -15.48
N ARG A 129 14.91 2.66 -14.75
CA ARG A 129 15.26 3.94 -15.38
C ARG A 129 16.39 3.78 -16.41
N ASP A 130 17.45 3.10 -16.03
CA ASP A 130 18.62 2.87 -16.88
C ASP A 130 18.26 2.02 -18.12
N LEU A 131 17.60 0.88 -17.94
CA LEU A 131 17.27 -0.06 -19.00
C LEU A 131 16.25 0.47 -20.02
N PHE A 132 15.35 1.35 -19.60
CA PHE A 132 14.28 1.90 -20.46
C PHE A 132 14.51 3.36 -20.84
N ASP A 133 15.65 3.94 -20.45
CA ASP A 133 15.99 5.34 -20.72
C ASP A 133 14.88 6.29 -20.22
N LEU A 134 14.53 6.13 -18.93
CA LEU A 134 13.47 6.90 -18.26
C LEU A 134 14.08 8.00 -17.38
N PRO A 135 13.35 9.13 -17.21
CA PRO A 135 13.77 10.21 -16.32
C PRO A 135 13.78 9.81 -14.82
#